data_c012b71d4800060f5e60a8616714481c
#
_entry.id   c012b71d4800060f5e60a8616714481c
#
_cell.length_a   1.000
_cell.length_b   1.000
_cell.length_c   1.000
_cell.angle_alpha   90.00
_cell.angle_beta   90.00
_cell.angle_gamma   90.00
#
_symmetry.space_group_name_H-M   'P 1'
#
loop_
_entity.id
_entity.type
_entity.pdbx_description
1 polymer ?
#
loop_
_entity_poly.entity_id
_entity_poly.type
_entity_poly.pdbx_seq_one_letter_code
_entity_poly.pdbx_strand_id
1 'polypeptide(L)'
;KRQVRDTIAYYMRNAELMCESLTQMGFEVFGGRNAPYLWVKTPHAIDSWRFFEQMLYAVGVVCTPGVGFGPSGEGYVRLTAFGKREDCEEAMQRIGEWVRSTH
;
A
#
# COMPACT_ATOMS: atom_id res chain seq x y z
N LYS A 1 -13.55 -23.17 -4.81
CA LYS A 1 -13.23 -23.82 -6.07
C LYS A 1 -11.86 -23.37 -6.54
N ARG A 2 -11.30 -24.14 -7.45
CA ARG A 2 -9.95 -23.98 -7.89
C ARG A 2 -9.63 -22.57 -8.41
N GLN A 3 -10.50 -22.07 -9.28
CA GLN A 3 -10.31 -20.77 -9.91
C GLN A 3 -10.31 -19.63 -8.88
N VAL A 4 -11.20 -19.72 -7.89
CA VAL A 4 -11.26 -18.70 -6.84
C VAL A 4 -10.00 -18.75 -5.98
N ARG A 5 -9.53 -19.93 -5.65
CA ARG A 5 -8.30 -20.10 -4.87
C ARG A 5 -7.10 -19.50 -5.60
N ASP A 6 -7.01 -19.77 -6.91
CA ASP A 6 -5.89 -19.28 -7.72
C ASP A 6 -5.90 -17.75 -7.78
N THR A 7 -7.09 -17.14 -7.88
CA THR A 7 -7.25 -15.70 -7.89
C THR A 7 -6.82 -15.08 -6.56
N ILE A 8 -7.26 -15.66 -5.46
CA ILE A 8 -6.89 -15.20 -4.12
C ILE A 8 -5.38 -15.34 -3.93
N ALA A 9 -4.81 -16.48 -4.32
CA ALA A 9 -3.38 -16.72 -4.20
C ALA A 9 -2.58 -15.68 -4.99
N TYR A 10 -3.06 -15.32 -6.18
CA TYR A 10 -2.43 -14.31 -7.01
C TYR A 10 -2.38 -12.96 -6.27
N TYR A 11 -3.50 -12.53 -5.72
CA TYR A 11 -3.56 -11.25 -5.00
C TYR A 11 -2.75 -11.28 -3.71
N MET A 12 -2.69 -12.43 -3.04
CA MET A 12 -1.87 -12.56 -1.83
C MET A 12 -0.38 -12.45 -2.15
N ARG A 13 0.04 -12.96 -3.30
CA ARG A 13 1.43 -12.77 -3.74
C ARG A 13 1.73 -11.31 -4.08
N ASN A 14 0.75 -10.60 -4.63
CA ASN A 14 0.89 -9.14 -4.83
C ASN A 14 1.07 -8.43 -3.49
N ALA A 15 0.27 -8.78 -2.50
CA ALA A 15 0.36 -8.19 -1.16
C ALA A 15 1.73 -8.45 -0.54
N GLU A 16 2.25 -9.65 -0.72
CA GLU A 16 3.56 -10.03 -0.21
C GLU A 16 4.66 -9.18 -0.85
N LEU A 17 4.60 -9.03 -2.17
CA LEU A 17 5.53 -8.18 -2.91
C LEU A 17 5.50 -6.75 -2.40
N MET A 18 4.30 -6.20 -2.25
CA MET A 18 4.13 -4.83 -1.80
C MET A 18 4.64 -4.65 -0.38
N CYS A 19 4.34 -5.60 0.50
CA CYS A 19 4.81 -5.56 1.88
C CYS A 19 6.33 -5.53 1.95
N GLU A 20 6.99 -6.40 1.20
CA GLU A 20 8.44 -6.46 1.16
C GLU A 20 9.03 -5.16 0.62
N SER A 21 8.47 -4.65 -0.47
CA SER A 21 8.97 -3.42 -1.09
C SER A 21 8.84 -2.22 -0.16
N LEU A 22 7.68 -2.05 0.45
CA LEU A 22 7.43 -0.92 1.33
C LEU A 22 8.27 -1.00 2.60
N THR A 23 8.45 -2.21 3.13
CA THR A 23 9.31 -2.41 4.30
C THR A 23 10.75 -2.05 3.98
N GLN A 24 11.23 -2.42 2.81
CA GLN A 24 12.59 -2.07 2.38
C GLN A 24 12.77 -0.57 2.20
N MET A 25 11.70 0.14 1.86
CA MET A 25 11.73 1.59 1.74
C MET A 25 11.71 2.30 3.10
N GLY A 26 11.47 1.57 4.18
CA GLY A 26 11.45 2.11 5.54
C GLY A 26 10.06 2.37 6.10
N PHE A 27 9.01 1.99 5.41
CA PHE A 27 7.65 2.13 5.94
C PHE A 27 7.33 1.02 6.94
N GLU A 28 6.50 1.33 7.91
CA GLU A 28 5.92 0.33 8.79
C GLU A 28 4.65 -0.19 8.14
N VAL A 29 4.58 -1.48 7.91
CA VAL A 29 3.51 -2.10 7.14
C VAL A 29 2.87 -3.21 7.96
N PHE A 30 1.54 -3.26 7.95
CA PHE A 30 0.77 -4.27 8.67
C PHE A 30 -0.24 -4.90 7.72
N GLY A 31 -0.56 -6.16 7.96
CA GLY A 31 -1.53 -6.88 7.14
C GLY A 31 -0.87 -7.64 6.01
N GLY A 32 -1.68 -7.99 5.00
CA GLY A 32 -1.18 -8.73 3.84
C GLY A 32 -1.08 -10.24 4.05
N ARG A 33 -1.48 -10.74 5.23
CA ARG A 33 -1.39 -12.17 5.53
C ARG A 33 -2.69 -12.92 5.29
N ASN A 34 -3.82 -12.28 5.65
CA ASN A 34 -5.12 -12.93 5.56
C ASN A 34 -5.99 -12.34 4.45
N ALA A 35 -5.62 -11.18 3.95
CA ALA A 35 -6.36 -10.49 2.90
C ALA A 35 -5.38 -9.68 2.06
N PRO A 36 -5.72 -9.43 0.78
CA PRO A 36 -4.79 -8.75 -0.13
C PRO A 36 -4.85 -7.24 0.01
N TYR A 37 -4.65 -6.74 1.22
CA TYR A 37 -4.48 -5.31 1.46
C TYR A 37 -3.53 -5.09 2.62
N LEU A 38 -2.95 -3.90 2.65
CA LEU A 38 -1.91 -3.53 3.59
C LEU A 38 -2.26 -2.21 4.26
N TRP A 39 -1.92 -2.11 5.54
CA TRP A 39 -1.97 -0.86 6.27
C TRP A 39 -0.55 -0.30 6.34
N VAL A 40 -0.36 0.91 5.89
CA VAL A 40 0.94 1.56 5.86
C VAL A 40 0.88 2.77 6.78
N LYS A 41 1.76 2.82 7.76
CA LYS A 41 1.85 3.96 8.65
C LYS A 41 2.41 5.16 7.89
N THR A 42 1.79 6.33 8.06
CA THR A 42 2.27 7.53 7.38
C THR A 42 3.63 7.93 7.94
N PRO A 43 4.55 8.40 7.08
CA PRO A 43 5.88 8.83 7.55
C PRO A 43 5.79 10.20 8.22
N HIS A 44 6.69 10.45 9.17
CA HIS A 44 6.87 11.76 9.79
C HIS A 44 5.60 12.32 10.42
N ALA A 45 4.74 11.44 10.91
CA ALA A 45 3.49 11.83 11.58
C ALA A 45 2.56 12.69 10.71
N ILE A 46 2.64 12.54 9.40
CA ILE A 46 1.72 13.21 8.48
C ILE A 46 0.33 12.59 8.65
N ASP A 47 -0.74 13.42 8.59
CA ASP A 47 -2.08 12.86 8.70
C ASP A 47 -2.45 12.03 7.47
N SER A 48 -3.43 11.14 7.63
CA SER A 48 -3.75 10.15 6.60
C SER A 48 -4.28 10.80 5.31
N TRP A 49 -5.06 11.89 5.41
CA TRP A 49 -5.55 12.59 4.23
C TRP A 49 -4.42 13.23 3.45
N ARG A 50 -3.49 13.84 4.16
CA ARG A 50 -2.34 14.49 3.52
C ARG A 50 -1.47 13.47 2.80
N PHE A 51 -1.21 12.34 3.43
CA PHE A 51 -0.43 11.29 2.80
C PHE A 51 -1.15 10.70 1.59
N PHE A 52 -2.46 10.53 1.69
CA PHE A 52 -3.28 10.12 0.56
C PHE A 52 -3.11 11.07 -0.62
N GLU A 53 -3.17 12.37 -0.36
CA GLU A 53 -3.01 13.37 -1.41
C GLU A 53 -1.61 13.32 -2.03
N GLN A 54 -0.58 13.15 -1.20
CA GLN A 54 0.79 13.03 -1.70
C GLN A 54 0.94 11.82 -2.60
N MET A 55 0.40 10.69 -2.19
CA MET A 55 0.44 9.46 -2.98
C MET A 55 -0.27 9.66 -4.32
N LEU A 56 -1.41 10.30 -4.30
CA LEU A 56 -2.20 10.50 -5.52
C LEU A 56 -1.51 11.47 -6.47
N TYR A 57 -1.10 12.64 -5.99
CA TYR A 57 -0.62 13.70 -6.86
C TYR A 57 0.86 13.57 -7.22
N ALA A 58 1.68 13.11 -6.30
CA ALA A 58 3.11 12.99 -6.55
C ALA A 58 3.49 11.65 -7.19
N VAL A 59 2.77 10.60 -6.87
CA VAL A 59 3.15 9.23 -7.27
C VAL A 59 2.15 8.62 -8.25
N GLY A 60 0.89 9.06 -8.20
CA GLY A 60 -0.16 8.49 -9.03
C GLY A 60 -0.70 7.17 -8.48
N VAL A 61 -0.56 6.95 -7.18
CA VAL A 61 -1.04 5.75 -6.51
C VAL A 61 -2.25 6.12 -5.65
N VAL A 62 -3.34 5.39 -5.85
CA VAL A 62 -4.57 5.60 -5.08
C VAL A 62 -4.56 4.68 -3.86
N CYS A 63 -4.76 5.25 -2.69
CA CYS A 63 -4.90 4.49 -1.45
C CYS A 63 -6.10 5.04 -0.68
N THR A 64 -6.44 4.42 0.45
CA THR A 64 -7.55 4.90 1.27
C THR A 64 -7.01 5.46 2.58
N PRO A 65 -7.35 6.70 2.94
CA PRO A 65 -6.92 7.23 4.24
C PRO A 65 -7.50 6.39 5.36
N GLY A 66 -6.65 6.03 6.32
CA GLY A 66 -7.08 5.16 7.42
C GLY A 66 -8.20 5.75 8.25
N VAL A 67 -8.22 7.08 8.41
CA VAL A 67 -9.27 7.73 9.18
C VAL A 67 -10.66 7.49 8.58
N GLY A 68 -10.74 7.16 7.29
CA GLY A 68 -12.01 6.80 6.65
C GLY A 68 -12.63 5.53 7.22
N PHE A 69 -11.85 4.72 7.94
CA PHE A 69 -12.33 3.49 8.59
C PHE A 69 -12.58 3.69 10.09
N GLY A 70 -12.46 4.93 10.57
CA GLY A 70 -12.66 5.27 11.98
C GLY A 70 -11.46 6.01 12.55
N PRO A 71 -11.64 6.63 13.73
CA PRO A 71 -10.54 7.45 14.32
C PRO A 71 -9.27 6.67 14.59
N SER A 72 -9.34 5.38 14.87
CA SER A 72 -8.14 4.58 15.13
C SER A 72 -7.29 4.36 13.89
N GLY A 73 -7.83 4.63 12.69
CA GLY A 73 -7.07 4.53 11.45
C GLY A 73 -6.25 5.76 11.12
N GLU A 74 -6.36 6.82 11.91
CA GLU A 74 -5.57 8.02 11.66
C GLU A 74 -4.08 7.72 11.77
N GLY A 75 -3.30 8.23 10.82
CA GLY A 75 -1.87 7.95 10.75
C GLY A 75 -1.53 6.74 9.89
N TYR A 76 -2.53 6.21 9.18
CA TYR A 76 -2.35 5.06 8.28
C TYR A 76 -3.08 5.28 6.98
N VAL A 77 -2.60 4.63 5.93
CA VAL A 77 -3.35 4.49 4.67
C VAL A 77 -3.46 3.02 4.33
N ARG A 78 -4.50 2.63 3.61
CA ARG A 78 -4.68 1.25 3.18
C ARG A 78 -4.42 1.13 1.69
N LEU A 79 -3.56 0.21 1.32
CA LEU A 79 -3.29 -0.15 -0.08
C LEU A 79 -3.88 -1.52 -0.35
N THR A 80 -4.45 -1.70 -1.54
CA THR A 80 -5.00 -2.99 -1.94
C THR A 80 -4.11 -3.62 -3.01
N ALA A 81 -4.11 -4.95 -3.03
CA ALA A 81 -3.31 -5.72 -3.97
C ALA A 81 -4.18 -6.45 -5.00
N PHE A 82 -5.38 -5.92 -5.26
CA PHE A 82 -6.35 -6.56 -6.15
C PHE A 82 -6.07 -6.31 -7.64
N GLY A 83 -5.04 -5.55 -7.96
CA GLY A 83 -4.69 -5.25 -9.34
C GLY A 83 -3.83 -6.32 -9.97
N LYS A 84 -3.40 -6.05 -11.18
CA LYS A 84 -2.46 -6.91 -11.88
C LYS A 84 -1.08 -6.82 -11.22
N ARG A 85 -0.32 -7.91 -11.33
CA ARG A 85 1.03 -7.95 -10.79
C ARG A 85 1.88 -6.79 -11.29
N GLU A 86 1.79 -6.51 -12.59
CA GLU A 86 2.57 -5.45 -13.22
C GLU A 86 2.24 -4.07 -12.65
N ASP A 87 0.95 -3.84 -12.34
CA ASP A 87 0.51 -2.58 -11.77
C ASP A 87 1.02 -2.42 -10.33
N CYS A 88 1.05 -3.51 -9.58
CA CYS A 88 1.60 -3.51 -8.22
C CYS A 88 3.09 -3.22 -8.25
N GLU A 89 3.80 -3.84 -9.18
CA GLU A 89 5.24 -3.62 -9.34
C GLU A 89 5.54 -2.18 -9.73
N GLU A 90 4.76 -1.63 -10.64
CA GLU A 90 4.93 -0.23 -11.07
C GLU A 90 4.65 0.72 -9.92
N ALA A 91 3.60 0.48 -9.14
CA ALA A 91 3.28 1.31 -7.98
C ALA A 91 4.43 1.31 -6.99
N MET A 92 5.00 0.15 -6.72
CA MET A 92 6.14 0.05 -5.79
C MET A 92 7.36 0.80 -6.34
N GLN A 93 7.60 0.71 -7.62
CA GLN A 93 8.70 1.43 -8.26
C GLN A 93 8.51 2.94 -8.12
N ARG A 94 7.32 3.44 -8.39
CA ARG A 94 7.01 4.87 -8.29
C ARG A 94 7.16 5.39 -6.86
N ILE A 95 6.66 4.63 -5.89
CA ILE A 95 6.80 5.01 -4.48
C ILE A 95 8.27 5.04 -4.10
N GLY A 96 9.04 4.04 -4.52
CA GLY A 96 10.47 3.98 -4.25
C GLY A 96 11.23 5.18 -4.81
N GLU A 97 10.93 5.58 -6.03
CA GLU A 97 11.55 6.74 -6.65
C GLU A 97 11.20 8.03 -5.90
N TRP A 98 9.94 8.16 -5.51
CA TRP A 98 9.47 9.31 -4.77
C TRP A 98 10.15 9.42 -3.40
N VAL A 99 10.25 8.31 -2.69
CA VAL A 99 10.92 8.27 -1.39
C VAL A 99 12.38 8.67 -1.53
N ARG A 100 13.07 8.16 -2.54
CA ARG A 100 14.47 8.50 -2.77
C ARG A 100 14.66 9.97 -3.13
N SER A 101 13.70 10.58 -3.81
CA SER A 101 13.81 11.96 -4.24
C SER A 101 13.43 12.96 -3.17
N THR A 102 12.63 12.56 -2.18
CA THR A 102 12.13 13.48 -1.14
C THR A 102 12.72 13.19 0.24
N HIS A 103 13.29 12.04 0.41
CA HIS A 103 13.85 11.59 1.68
C HIS A 103 15.27 11.04 1.46
#